data_219b6429d38aaa3100e1dc18232ec8b3
#
_entry.id   219b6429d38aaa3100e1dc18232ec8b3
#
_cell.length_a   1.000
_cell.length_b   1.000
_cell.length_c   1.000
_cell.angle_alpha   90.00
_cell.angle_beta   90.00
_cell.angle_gamma   90.00
#
_symmetry.space_group_name_H-M   'P 1'
#
loop_
_entity.id
_entity.type
_entity.pdbx_description
1 polymer ?
#
loop_
_entity_poly.entity_id
_entity_poly.type
_entity_poly.pdbx_seq_one_letter_code
_entity_poly.pdbx_strand_id
1 'polypeptide(L)'
;DATNMVKDNLLGSLPSGMVYGQNVNNIFSSLSVGYQDVTDFYDLPIPFLCVATDLVSGTAKIWTEGKLNTALRSTMSIPGLFAPVRVGGMVLVDGGMRNNYPTDLAKKVGADIVIGVNLSSGYKGYNGINNLADIINTGIDMLGRASFESNIDIPDVNIKPDLHEYNMLSFDERSIDTIINRGYQAALAVADKLDSLKKVVGSDRTVISNDPADDIRVRKVLVSGVEIAGVNDRESLYLMNKIKIGAGSRMGNQEIEDAVATIFGTNAFDYVNYELLGDEEPYRLRFNCKKGPVCQLGLGGRFDTEEIVSVLINLGWGVHKIQGSSLDFTGKVGTNPNASVTYSYISPKGMSF
;
A
#
# COMPACT_ATOMS: atom_id res chain seq x y z
N ASP A 1 -22.71 -29.33 -3.95
CA ASP A 1 -23.04 -29.50 -2.53
C ASP A 1 -23.00 -28.13 -1.85
N ALA A 2 -24.18 -27.56 -1.53
CA ALA A 2 -24.34 -26.21 -1.03
C ALA A 2 -23.54 -25.96 0.28
N THR A 3 -23.33 -27.00 1.09
CA THR A 3 -22.58 -26.91 2.35
C THR A 3 -21.09 -26.68 2.15
N ASN A 4 -20.50 -27.25 1.09
CA ASN A 4 -19.10 -27.01 0.75
C ASN A 4 -18.92 -25.63 0.11
N MET A 5 -19.87 -25.19 -0.73
CA MET A 5 -19.86 -23.84 -1.30
C MET A 5 -20.00 -22.75 -0.25
N VAL A 6 -20.75 -22.98 0.84
CA VAL A 6 -20.87 -22.06 1.97
C VAL A 6 -19.59 -22.05 2.83
N LYS A 7 -18.95 -23.21 3.04
CA LYS A 7 -17.67 -23.32 3.76
C LYS A 7 -16.52 -22.65 3.02
N ASP A 8 -16.41 -22.88 1.70
CA ASP A 8 -15.36 -22.28 0.87
C ASP A 8 -15.54 -20.76 0.77
N ASN A 9 -16.79 -20.27 0.75
CA ASN A 9 -17.06 -18.83 0.76
C ASN A 9 -16.87 -18.19 2.14
N LEU A 10 -17.15 -18.90 3.23
CA LEU A 10 -17.03 -18.31 4.58
C LEU A 10 -15.58 -18.18 5.04
N LEU A 11 -14.73 -19.18 4.76
CA LEU A 11 -13.28 -19.11 5.06
C LEU A 11 -12.53 -18.22 4.05
N GLY A 12 -12.99 -18.14 2.81
CA GLY A 12 -12.46 -17.24 1.80
C GLY A 12 -12.89 -15.78 1.97
N SER A 13 -13.85 -15.47 2.85
CA SER A 13 -14.34 -14.11 3.11
C SER A 13 -13.63 -13.40 4.27
N LEU A 14 -12.73 -14.07 4.99
CA LEU A 14 -11.88 -13.40 5.97
C LEU A 14 -10.98 -12.39 5.25
N PRO A 15 -10.89 -11.14 5.74
CA PRO A 15 -10.05 -10.14 5.12
C PRO A 15 -8.60 -10.60 5.13
N SER A 16 -7.92 -10.52 3.99
CA SER A 16 -6.51 -10.89 3.84
C SER A 16 -5.54 -9.89 4.49
N GLY A 17 -6.07 -8.81 5.07
CA GLY A 17 -5.37 -7.77 5.81
C GLY A 17 -6.37 -6.84 6.48
N MET A 18 -5.93 -6.07 7.49
CA MET A 18 -6.81 -5.12 8.19
C MET A 18 -7.14 -3.89 7.33
N VAL A 19 -6.24 -3.53 6.42
CA VAL A 19 -6.36 -2.32 5.60
C VAL A 19 -5.99 -2.64 4.15
N TYR A 20 -6.84 -2.22 3.21
CA TYR A 20 -6.51 -2.29 1.77
C TYR A 20 -5.47 -1.24 1.34
N GLY A 21 -5.26 -0.21 2.15
CA GLY A 21 -4.21 0.80 1.92
C GLY A 21 -4.60 1.87 0.89
N GLN A 22 -5.86 2.33 0.87
CA GLN A 22 -6.34 3.36 -0.06
C GLN A 22 -5.47 4.62 -0.02
N ASN A 23 -5.21 5.16 1.18
CA ASN A 23 -4.40 6.38 1.32
C ASN A 23 -2.95 6.17 0.85
N VAL A 24 -2.38 5.00 1.09
CA VAL A 24 -1.03 4.64 0.61
C VAL A 24 -1.01 4.56 -0.92
N ASN A 25 -2.04 3.96 -1.53
CA ASN A 25 -2.15 3.93 -2.98
C ASN A 25 -2.24 5.33 -3.57
N ASN A 26 -2.97 6.25 -2.95
CA ASN A 26 -3.05 7.65 -3.37
C ASN A 26 -1.68 8.33 -3.30
N ILE A 27 -0.94 8.15 -2.20
CA ILE A 27 0.42 8.68 -2.03
C ILE A 27 1.34 8.15 -3.13
N PHE A 28 1.34 6.85 -3.39
CA PHE A 28 2.18 6.28 -4.45
C PHE A 28 1.78 6.76 -5.84
N SER A 29 0.48 6.89 -6.10
CA SER A 29 0.01 7.46 -7.37
C SER A 29 0.49 8.89 -7.55
N SER A 30 0.39 9.75 -6.52
CA SER A 30 0.83 11.14 -6.60
C SER A 30 2.36 11.29 -6.73
N LEU A 31 3.13 10.45 -6.02
CA LEU A 31 4.59 10.49 -6.05
C LEU A 31 5.18 9.92 -7.34
N SER A 32 4.48 9.01 -8.03
CA SER A 32 4.95 8.37 -9.26
C SER A 32 4.40 9.01 -10.53
N VAL A 33 3.66 10.11 -10.42
CA VAL A 33 3.17 10.85 -11.60
C VAL A 33 4.35 11.28 -12.48
N GLY A 34 4.23 11.02 -13.78
CA GLY A 34 5.30 11.23 -14.76
C GLY A 34 6.22 10.00 -14.97
N TYR A 35 6.12 8.99 -14.10
CA TYR A 35 6.89 7.74 -14.22
C TYR A 35 6.00 6.50 -14.25
N GLN A 36 4.68 6.67 -14.41
CA GLN A 36 3.72 5.56 -14.32
C GLN A 36 3.73 4.66 -15.56
N ASP A 37 4.23 5.16 -16.68
CA ASP A 37 4.45 4.42 -17.92
C ASP A 37 5.86 3.82 -18.04
N VAL A 38 6.78 4.18 -17.14
CA VAL A 38 8.13 3.57 -17.09
C VAL A 38 7.99 2.12 -16.65
N THR A 39 8.35 1.22 -17.53
CA THR A 39 8.26 -0.23 -17.28
C THR A 39 9.58 -0.83 -16.82
N ASP A 40 10.73 -0.31 -17.26
CA ASP A 40 12.06 -0.66 -16.75
C ASP A 40 12.48 0.37 -15.69
N PHE A 41 12.72 -0.08 -14.47
CA PHE A 41 13.07 0.82 -13.36
C PHE A 41 14.49 1.34 -13.44
N TYR A 42 15.31 0.81 -14.36
CA TYR A 42 16.63 1.39 -14.65
C TYR A 42 16.53 2.65 -15.52
N ASP A 43 15.41 2.87 -16.20
CA ASP A 43 15.14 4.08 -16.98
C ASP A 43 14.63 5.24 -16.12
N LEU A 44 14.40 5.01 -14.82
CA LEU A 44 14.09 6.09 -13.89
C LEU A 44 15.29 7.02 -13.71
N PRO A 45 15.07 8.32 -13.39
CA PRO A 45 16.17 9.28 -13.16
C PRO A 45 17.22 8.80 -12.16
N ILE A 46 16.82 7.98 -11.21
CA ILE A 46 17.69 7.20 -10.33
C ILE A 46 17.25 5.74 -10.50
N PRO A 47 18.10 4.86 -11.01
CA PRO A 47 17.79 3.44 -11.14
C PRO A 47 17.29 2.85 -9.82
N PHE A 48 16.22 2.08 -9.90
CA PHE A 48 15.50 1.61 -8.72
C PHE A 48 15.26 0.10 -8.78
N LEU A 49 15.28 -0.53 -7.62
CA LEU A 49 14.75 -1.88 -7.43
C LEU A 49 14.14 -2.00 -6.03
N CYS A 50 13.18 -2.89 -5.88
CA CYS A 50 12.66 -3.26 -4.57
C CYS A 50 12.33 -4.75 -4.51
N VAL A 51 12.18 -5.26 -3.28
CA VAL A 51 11.93 -6.68 -3.01
C VAL A 51 10.54 -6.84 -2.44
N ALA A 52 9.80 -7.82 -2.94
CA ALA A 52 8.60 -8.34 -2.32
C ALA A 52 8.76 -9.85 -2.08
N THR A 53 7.92 -10.43 -1.25
CA THR A 53 7.88 -11.88 -1.02
C THR A 53 6.66 -12.46 -1.70
N ASP A 54 6.85 -13.45 -2.57
CA ASP A 54 5.73 -14.18 -3.15
C ASP A 54 5.34 -15.37 -2.25
N LEU A 55 4.14 -15.33 -1.70
CA LEU A 55 3.62 -16.39 -0.83
C LEU A 55 3.30 -17.69 -1.58
N VAL A 56 3.11 -17.64 -2.91
CA VAL A 56 2.80 -18.82 -3.72
C VAL A 56 4.05 -19.67 -3.92
N SER A 57 5.15 -19.05 -4.32
CA SER A 57 6.43 -19.72 -4.55
C SER A 57 7.31 -19.79 -3.30
N GLY A 58 7.05 -18.94 -2.31
CA GLY A 58 7.90 -18.78 -1.12
C GLY A 58 9.22 -18.09 -1.42
N THR A 59 9.38 -17.43 -2.56
CA THR A 59 10.63 -16.77 -2.98
C THR A 59 10.54 -15.25 -2.97
N ALA A 60 11.69 -14.57 -3.07
CA ALA A 60 11.74 -13.14 -3.27
C ALA A 60 11.35 -12.79 -4.73
N LYS A 61 10.42 -11.85 -4.89
CA LYS A 61 10.19 -11.14 -6.16
C LYS A 61 11.04 -9.88 -6.14
N ILE A 62 12.05 -9.82 -6.99
CA ILE A 62 12.84 -8.61 -7.20
C ILE A 62 12.14 -7.83 -8.32
N TRP A 63 11.72 -6.62 -8.01
CA TRP A 63 11.15 -5.70 -8.97
C TRP A 63 12.24 -4.82 -9.57
N THR A 64 12.50 -4.97 -10.84
CA THR A 64 13.35 -4.13 -11.67
C THR A 64 12.56 -3.58 -12.86
N GLU A 65 11.35 -4.10 -13.06
CA GLU A 65 10.47 -3.75 -14.18
C GLU A 65 8.99 -3.93 -13.78
N GLY A 66 8.09 -3.38 -14.58
CA GLY A 66 6.65 -3.47 -14.41
C GLY A 66 6.03 -2.16 -13.92
N LYS A 67 4.87 -2.22 -13.27
CA LYS A 67 4.21 -1.02 -12.74
C LYS A 67 4.84 -0.60 -11.41
N LEU A 68 5.41 0.60 -11.36
CA LEU A 68 6.09 1.15 -10.18
C LEU A 68 5.17 1.15 -8.96
N ASN A 69 3.91 1.60 -9.08
CA ASN A 69 2.94 1.59 -7.97
C ASN A 69 2.68 0.19 -7.42
N THR A 70 2.63 -0.83 -8.30
CA THR A 70 2.44 -2.22 -7.90
C THR A 70 3.66 -2.73 -7.13
N ALA A 71 4.86 -2.41 -7.60
CA ALA A 71 6.11 -2.75 -6.94
C ALA A 71 6.19 -2.11 -5.54
N LEU A 72 5.99 -0.79 -5.44
CA LEU A 72 6.00 -0.03 -4.19
C LEU A 72 4.93 -0.54 -3.21
N ARG A 73 3.72 -0.81 -3.70
CA ARG A 73 2.64 -1.32 -2.85
C ARG A 73 2.91 -2.74 -2.35
N SER A 74 3.53 -3.60 -3.17
CA SER A 74 3.84 -4.98 -2.79
C SER A 74 4.96 -5.04 -1.76
N THR A 75 6.04 -4.26 -1.93
CA THR A 75 7.21 -4.28 -1.04
C THR A 75 6.90 -3.82 0.39
N MET A 76 5.81 -3.08 0.59
CA MET A 76 5.36 -2.62 1.90
C MET A 76 4.10 -3.35 2.43
N SER A 77 3.66 -4.41 1.78
CA SER A 77 2.46 -5.16 2.19
C SER A 77 2.74 -6.04 3.41
N ILE A 78 2.89 -5.43 4.58
CA ILE A 78 3.15 -6.12 5.85
C ILE A 78 2.02 -7.11 6.14
N PRO A 79 2.31 -8.43 6.27
CA PRO A 79 1.30 -9.44 6.55
C PRO A 79 0.51 -9.14 7.82
N GLY A 80 -0.80 -9.29 7.75
CA GLY A 80 -1.73 -9.00 8.85
C GLY A 80 -2.16 -7.54 8.93
N LEU A 81 -1.33 -6.58 8.49
CA LEU A 81 -1.68 -5.16 8.45
C LEU A 81 -2.29 -4.80 7.09
N PHE A 82 -1.57 -5.02 6.02
CA PHE A 82 -2.04 -4.71 4.67
C PHE A 82 -2.46 -5.96 3.90
N ALA A 83 -3.50 -5.79 3.07
CA ALA A 83 -3.87 -6.83 2.12
C ALA A 83 -2.72 -7.08 1.12
N PRO A 84 -2.41 -8.36 0.79
CA PRO A 84 -1.38 -8.70 -0.17
C PRO A 84 -1.74 -8.21 -1.58
N VAL A 85 -0.72 -7.92 -2.37
CA VAL A 85 -0.87 -7.54 -3.77
C VAL A 85 -0.91 -8.80 -4.64
N ARG A 86 -1.98 -8.93 -5.45
CA ARG A 86 -2.16 -10.07 -6.37
C ARG A 86 -1.90 -9.62 -7.80
N VAL A 87 -0.87 -10.18 -8.42
CA VAL A 87 -0.48 -9.82 -9.79
C VAL A 87 0.26 -10.98 -10.46
N GLY A 88 -0.06 -11.27 -11.72
CA GLY A 88 0.68 -12.27 -12.52
C GLY A 88 0.73 -13.67 -11.91
N GLY A 89 -0.31 -14.11 -11.19
CA GLY A 89 -0.34 -15.40 -10.48
C GLY A 89 0.40 -15.42 -9.14
N MET A 90 1.01 -14.31 -8.74
CA MET A 90 1.72 -14.14 -7.46
C MET A 90 0.80 -13.53 -6.40
N VAL A 91 1.10 -13.83 -5.14
CA VAL A 91 0.50 -13.20 -3.94
C VAL A 91 1.63 -12.56 -3.15
N LEU A 92 1.80 -11.26 -3.35
CA LEU A 92 2.96 -10.51 -2.87
C LEU A 92 2.69 -9.83 -1.54
N VAL A 93 3.64 -9.98 -0.64
CA VAL A 93 3.73 -9.31 0.66
C VAL A 93 5.09 -8.65 0.84
N ASP A 94 5.29 -7.98 1.97
CA ASP A 94 6.53 -7.28 2.33
C ASP A 94 7.79 -8.11 2.05
N GLY A 95 8.79 -7.47 1.47
CA GLY A 95 10.05 -8.11 1.07
C GLY A 95 10.93 -8.51 2.24
N GLY A 96 10.72 -7.93 3.43
CA GLY A 96 11.50 -8.18 4.63
C GLY A 96 11.51 -9.65 5.07
N MET A 97 10.48 -10.42 4.70
CA MET A 97 10.44 -11.87 4.94
C MET A 97 11.52 -12.64 4.18
N ARG A 98 12.12 -12.08 3.13
CA ARG A 98 13.13 -12.73 2.30
C ARG A 98 14.42 -11.95 2.21
N ASN A 99 14.37 -10.64 2.07
CA ASN A 99 15.56 -9.79 1.99
C ASN A 99 15.25 -8.38 2.49
N ASN A 100 15.41 -8.17 3.80
CA ASN A 100 15.11 -6.87 4.44
C ASN A 100 16.29 -5.87 4.37
N TYR A 101 17.44 -6.32 3.90
CA TYR A 101 18.63 -5.49 3.72
C TYR A 101 19.32 -5.85 2.40
N PRO A 102 18.77 -5.44 1.24
CA PRO A 102 19.14 -5.98 -0.07
C PRO A 102 20.43 -5.40 -0.66
N THR A 103 21.50 -5.33 0.12
CA THR A 103 22.81 -4.81 -0.28
C THR A 103 23.53 -5.73 -1.27
N ASP A 104 23.23 -7.03 -1.21
CA ASP A 104 23.63 -8.02 -2.22
C ASP A 104 23.06 -7.68 -3.60
N LEU A 105 21.82 -7.22 -3.66
CA LEU A 105 21.19 -6.82 -4.92
C LEU A 105 21.81 -5.55 -5.48
N ALA A 106 22.17 -4.58 -4.63
CA ALA A 106 22.85 -3.38 -5.07
C ALA A 106 24.20 -3.72 -5.74
N LYS A 107 24.99 -4.61 -5.15
CA LYS A 107 26.24 -5.11 -5.80
C LYS A 107 25.95 -5.90 -7.06
N LYS A 108 24.92 -6.74 -7.08
CA LYS A 108 24.55 -7.56 -8.23
C LYS A 108 24.13 -6.73 -9.44
N VAL A 109 23.50 -5.58 -9.23
CA VAL A 109 23.13 -4.65 -10.32
C VAL A 109 24.26 -3.70 -10.72
N GLY A 110 25.46 -3.88 -10.16
CA GLY A 110 26.68 -3.19 -10.60
C GLY A 110 27.08 -1.98 -9.77
N ALA A 111 26.57 -1.81 -8.55
CA ALA A 111 27.03 -0.74 -7.68
C ALA A 111 28.46 -0.97 -7.22
N ASP A 112 29.40 -0.07 -7.57
CA ASP A 112 30.79 -0.09 -7.11
C ASP A 112 30.87 0.20 -5.60
N ILE A 113 30.05 1.14 -5.13
CA ILE A 113 29.98 1.56 -3.74
C ILE A 113 28.54 1.37 -3.24
N VAL A 114 28.41 0.75 -2.07
CA VAL A 114 27.12 0.55 -1.40
C VAL A 114 27.09 1.26 -0.06
N ILE A 115 26.13 2.18 0.10
CA ILE A 115 25.80 2.77 1.38
C ILE A 115 24.52 2.10 1.88
N GLY A 116 24.62 1.37 2.98
CA GLY A 116 23.49 0.67 3.58
C GLY A 116 22.91 1.45 4.76
N VAL A 117 21.58 1.53 4.83
CA VAL A 117 20.86 2.06 6.01
C VAL A 117 20.18 0.88 6.71
N ASN A 118 20.73 0.49 7.86
CA ASN A 118 20.27 -0.65 8.62
C ASN A 118 19.25 -0.22 9.69
N LEU A 119 17.98 -0.49 9.43
CA LEU A 119 16.87 -0.15 10.34
C LEU A 119 16.54 -1.27 11.33
N SER A 120 17.32 -2.36 11.37
CA SER A 120 17.05 -3.44 12.29
C SER A 120 17.26 -3.00 13.74
N SER A 121 16.28 -3.27 14.60
CA SER A 121 16.37 -3.04 16.05
C SER A 121 17.11 -4.17 16.82
N GLY A 122 17.65 -5.14 16.09
CA GLY A 122 18.22 -6.36 16.69
C GLY A 122 17.14 -7.37 17.09
N TYR A 123 17.57 -8.47 17.70
CA TYR A 123 16.64 -9.52 18.10
C TYR A 123 15.98 -9.19 19.43
N LYS A 124 14.67 -9.40 19.52
CA LYS A 124 13.94 -9.27 20.77
C LYS A 124 14.34 -10.40 21.74
N GLY A 125 14.68 -10.02 22.96
CA GLY A 125 14.90 -11.00 24.03
C GLY A 125 13.58 -11.57 24.56
N TYR A 126 13.67 -12.52 25.50
CA TYR A 126 12.54 -13.22 26.11
C TYR A 126 11.40 -12.27 26.55
N ASN A 127 11.73 -11.15 27.17
CA ASN A 127 10.76 -10.16 27.68
C ASN A 127 10.23 -9.21 26.61
N GLY A 128 10.68 -9.31 25.36
CA GLY A 128 10.26 -8.42 24.26
C GLY A 128 9.16 -9.00 23.38
N ILE A 129 8.68 -10.23 23.64
CA ILE A 129 7.65 -10.90 22.85
C ILE A 129 6.44 -11.14 23.76
N ASN A 130 5.51 -10.17 23.80
CA ASN A 130 4.44 -10.15 24.78
C ASN A 130 3.02 -10.21 24.19
N ASN A 131 2.89 -10.00 22.87
CA ASN A 131 1.59 -9.93 22.21
C ASN A 131 1.65 -10.52 20.79
N LEU A 132 0.49 -10.68 20.16
CA LEU A 132 0.38 -11.26 18.83
C LEU A 132 1.18 -10.48 17.77
N ALA A 133 1.23 -9.15 17.87
CA ALA A 133 2.00 -8.32 16.93
C ALA A 133 3.52 -8.59 17.09
N ASP A 134 4.01 -8.75 18.31
CA ASP A 134 5.40 -9.11 18.57
C ASP A 134 5.75 -10.50 17.99
N ILE A 135 4.83 -11.47 18.13
CA ILE A 135 5.02 -12.82 17.58
C ILE A 135 5.10 -12.75 16.04
N ILE A 136 4.17 -12.05 15.40
CA ILE A 136 4.15 -11.91 13.94
C ILE A 136 5.42 -11.21 13.45
N ASN A 137 5.80 -10.09 14.04
CA ASN A 137 6.98 -9.34 13.66
C ASN A 137 8.27 -10.17 13.86
N THR A 138 8.40 -10.85 14.99
CA THR A 138 9.54 -11.73 15.23
C THR A 138 9.59 -12.88 14.23
N GLY A 139 8.42 -13.44 13.85
CA GLY A 139 8.34 -14.48 12.83
C GLY A 139 8.81 -13.97 11.44
N ILE A 140 8.43 -12.75 11.07
CA ILE A 140 8.88 -12.10 9.84
C ILE A 140 10.40 -11.88 9.88
N ASP A 141 10.93 -11.35 10.97
CA ASP A 141 12.36 -11.12 11.16
C ASP A 141 13.17 -12.44 11.09
N MET A 142 12.63 -13.52 11.65
CA MET A 142 13.25 -14.84 11.57
C MET A 142 13.34 -15.38 10.14
N LEU A 143 12.33 -15.12 9.30
CA LEU A 143 12.34 -15.56 7.90
C LEU A 143 13.40 -14.84 7.06
N GLY A 144 13.61 -13.54 7.33
CA GLY A 144 14.61 -12.72 6.64
C GLY A 144 16.03 -12.80 7.23
N ARG A 145 16.22 -13.50 8.36
CA ARG A 145 17.47 -13.48 9.13
C ARG A 145 18.70 -13.92 8.33
N ALA A 146 18.62 -15.05 7.65
CA ALA A 146 19.76 -15.60 6.91
C ALA A 146 20.24 -14.65 5.81
N SER A 147 19.31 -14.00 5.11
CA SER A 147 19.63 -12.98 4.12
C SER A 147 20.25 -11.73 4.78
N PHE A 148 19.69 -11.28 5.88
CA PHE A 148 20.21 -10.12 6.61
C PHE A 148 21.64 -10.36 7.10
N GLU A 149 21.91 -11.52 7.73
CA GLU A 149 23.25 -11.89 8.22
C GLU A 149 24.29 -12.00 7.10
N SER A 150 23.89 -12.46 5.90
CA SER A 150 24.79 -12.50 4.75
C SER A 150 25.06 -11.13 4.12
N ASN A 151 24.15 -10.16 4.32
CA ASN A 151 24.18 -8.87 3.66
C ASN A 151 24.75 -7.74 4.53
N ILE A 152 24.86 -7.95 5.86
CA ILE A 152 25.22 -6.89 6.81
C ILE A 152 26.62 -6.30 6.58
N ASP A 153 27.55 -7.12 6.09
CA ASP A 153 28.94 -6.75 5.87
C ASP A 153 29.26 -6.32 4.41
N ILE A 154 28.25 -6.33 3.53
CA ILE A 154 28.44 -5.94 2.12
C ILE A 154 28.63 -4.42 1.93
N PRO A 155 27.92 -3.52 2.66
CA PRO A 155 28.06 -2.09 2.46
C PRO A 155 29.45 -1.56 2.80
N ASP A 156 29.96 -0.65 1.96
CA ASP A 156 31.17 0.12 2.21
C ASP A 156 31.00 1.09 3.38
N VAL A 157 29.78 1.62 3.54
CA VAL A 157 29.35 2.39 4.71
C VAL A 157 28.01 1.87 5.20
N ASN A 158 27.93 1.56 6.49
CA ASN A 158 26.70 1.14 7.16
C ASN A 158 26.24 2.22 8.14
N ILE A 159 25.05 2.78 7.91
CA ILE A 159 24.39 3.77 8.76
C ILE A 159 23.36 3.04 9.59
N LYS A 160 23.48 3.07 10.92
CA LYS A 160 22.57 2.38 11.83
C LYS A 160 21.95 3.34 12.84
N PRO A 161 20.73 3.84 12.57
CA PRO A 161 19.98 4.62 13.55
C PRO A 161 19.60 3.78 14.77
N ASP A 162 19.56 4.38 15.94
CA ASP A 162 19.01 3.75 17.14
C ASP A 162 17.48 3.85 17.15
N LEU A 163 16.81 2.73 16.88
CA LEU A 163 15.35 2.64 16.75
C LEU A 163 14.72 1.67 17.78
N HIS A 164 15.39 1.37 18.88
CA HIS A 164 14.94 0.35 19.84
C HIS A 164 13.52 0.56 20.40
N GLU A 165 13.09 1.83 20.53
CA GLU A 165 11.77 2.20 21.08
C GLU A 165 10.69 2.25 20.00
N TYR A 166 11.07 2.20 18.73
CA TYR A 166 10.18 2.41 17.60
C TYR A 166 9.95 1.11 16.82
N ASN A 167 8.80 1.05 16.19
CA ASN A 167 8.42 -0.06 15.33
C ASN A 167 7.67 0.45 14.11
N MET A 168 7.28 -0.45 13.22
CA MET A 168 6.58 -0.14 11.96
C MET A 168 5.20 0.54 12.14
N LEU A 169 4.68 0.70 13.35
CA LEU A 169 3.42 1.40 13.66
C LEU A 169 3.64 2.76 14.34
N SER A 170 4.90 3.21 14.50
CA SER A 170 5.24 4.49 15.13
C SER A 170 5.09 5.64 14.14
N PHE A 171 3.85 5.98 13.79
CA PHE A 171 3.48 7.00 12.80
C PHE A 171 2.91 8.28 13.41
N ASP A 172 2.98 8.47 14.72
CA ASP A 172 2.64 9.77 15.31
C ASP A 172 3.74 10.81 14.97
N GLU A 173 3.36 12.08 14.88
CA GLU A 173 4.24 13.19 14.46
C GLU A 173 5.54 13.26 15.26
N ARG A 174 5.46 13.10 16.57
CA ARG A 174 6.64 13.16 17.46
C ARG A 174 7.59 11.99 17.21
N SER A 175 7.05 10.80 17.00
CA SER A 175 7.85 9.60 16.67
C SER A 175 8.54 9.76 15.33
N ILE A 176 7.83 10.27 14.32
CA ILE A 176 8.39 10.53 12.98
C ILE A 176 9.56 11.50 13.05
N ASP A 177 9.39 12.66 13.71
CA ASP A 177 10.45 13.66 13.85
C ASP A 177 11.68 13.09 14.57
N THR A 178 11.44 12.29 15.61
CA THR A 178 12.54 11.67 16.37
C THR A 178 13.28 10.62 15.54
N ILE A 179 12.57 9.79 14.79
CA ILE A 179 13.16 8.77 13.90
C ILE A 179 14.01 9.45 12.81
N ILE A 180 13.50 10.51 12.18
CA ILE A 180 14.24 11.30 11.18
C ILE A 180 15.53 11.87 11.79
N ASN A 181 15.43 12.50 12.98
CA ASN A 181 16.61 13.05 13.63
C ASN A 181 17.63 11.98 13.99
N ARG A 182 17.21 10.82 14.50
CA ARG A 182 18.11 9.69 14.80
C ARG A 182 18.81 9.18 13.53
N GLY A 183 18.09 9.11 12.40
CA GLY A 183 18.68 8.79 11.10
C GLY A 183 19.75 9.79 10.68
N TYR A 184 19.47 11.09 10.84
CA TYR A 184 20.41 12.15 10.55
C TYR A 184 21.67 12.08 11.43
N GLN A 185 21.53 11.89 12.74
CA GLN A 185 22.65 11.74 13.67
C GLN A 185 23.49 10.49 13.38
N ALA A 186 22.86 9.38 13.00
CA ALA A 186 23.58 8.18 12.61
C ALA A 186 24.40 8.38 11.32
N ALA A 187 23.88 9.15 10.35
CA ALA A 187 24.65 9.52 9.16
C ALA A 187 25.82 10.46 9.48
N LEU A 188 25.64 11.44 10.38
CA LEU A 188 26.71 12.31 10.85
C LEU A 188 27.82 11.53 11.57
N ALA A 189 27.47 10.48 12.31
CA ALA A 189 28.46 9.65 13.02
C ALA A 189 29.43 8.91 12.06
N VAL A 190 29.09 8.77 10.78
CA VAL A 190 29.92 8.16 9.73
C VAL A 190 30.38 9.17 8.66
N ALA A 191 30.28 10.47 8.96
CA ALA A 191 30.57 11.54 8.00
C ALA A 191 31.98 11.43 7.39
N ASP A 192 33.00 11.11 8.20
CA ASP A 192 34.39 10.94 7.71
C ASP A 192 34.51 9.85 6.64
N LYS A 193 33.74 8.76 6.80
CA LYS A 193 33.70 7.69 5.79
C LYS A 193 33.00 8.16 4.52
N LEU A 194 31.87 8.86 4.64
CA LEU A 194 31.13 9.44 3.52
C LEU A 194 31.98 10.47 2.76
N ASP A 195 32.71 11.34 3.48
CA ASP A 195 33.65 12.30 2.87
C ASP A 195 34.82 11.62 2.14
N SER A 196 35.27 10.49 2.66
CA SER A 196 36.30 9.68 1.99
C SER A 196 35.77 9.09 0.69
N LEU A 197 34.54 8.55 0.68
CA LEU A 197 33.90 8.06 -0.55
C LEU A 197 33.66 9.18 -1.57
N LYS A 198 33.25 10.36 -1.11
CA LYS A 198 33.08 11.54 -1.98
C LYS A 198 34.37 11.90 -2.75
N LYS A 199 35.54 11.72 -2.14
CA LYS A 199 36.82 11.95 -2.81
C LYS A 199 37.11 10.91 -3.91
N VAL A 200 36.64 9.67 -3.74
CA VAL A 200 36.80 8.58 -4.71
C VAL A 200 35.83 8.74 -5.88
N VAL A 201 34.58 9.10 -5.61
CA VAL A 201 33.52 9.25 -6.64
C VAL A 201 33.73 10.53 -7.47
N GLY A 202 34.44 11.53 -6.93
CA GLY A 202 34.57 12.83 -7.57
C GLY A 202 33.41 13.78 -7.29
N SER A 203 33.59 15.04 -7.67
CA SER A 203 32.63 16.09 -7.36
C SER A 203 31.77 16.54 -8.55
N ASP A 204 31.75 15.80 -9.65
CA ASP A 204 30.91 16.11 -10.81
C ASP A 204 29.45 15.88 -10.42
N ARG A 205 28.91 16.91 -9.76
CA ARG A 205 27.49 16.98 -9.46
C ARG A 205 26.73 17.26 -10.76
N THR A 206 26.17 16.26 -11.34
CA THR A 206 24.89 16.45 -12.01
C THR A 206 23.86 16.59 -10.89
N VAL A 207 23.66 17.83 -10.41
CA VAL A 207 22.51 18.13 -9.56
C VAL A 207 21.30 17.88 -10.47
N ILE A 208 20.57 16.80 -10.24
CA ILE A 208 19.22 16.66 -10.77
C ILE A 208 18.44 17.79 -10.07
N SER A 209 18.36 18.93 -10.76
CA SER A 209 17.55 20.06 -10.31
C SER A 209 16.10 19.63 -10.46
N ASN A 210 15.50 19.16 -9.38
CA ASN A 210 14.06 19.14 -9.28
C ASN A 210 13.62 20.59 -9.17
N ASP A 211 13.37 21.25 -10.31
CA ASP A 211 12.69 22.52 -10.30
C ASP A 211 11.27 22.24 -9.73
N PRO A 212 10.87 22.89 -8.62
CA PRO A 212 9.49 22.75 -8.12
C PRO A 212 8.42 23.07 -9.18
N ALA A 213 8.77 23.87 -10.20
CA ALA A 213 7.88 24.14 -11.32
C ALA A 213 7.61 22.93 -12.24
N ASP A 214 8.53 21.96 -12.25
CA ASP A 214 8.37 20.71 -13.00
C ASP A 214 7.66 19.63 -12.16
N ASP A 215 7.44 19.88 -10.87
CA ASP A 215 6.72 18.94 -10.02
C ASP A 215 5.22 18.91 -10.39
N ILE A 216 4.83 17.84 -11.04
CA ILE A 216 3.45 17.60 -11.50
C ILE A 216 2.43 17.60 -10.32
N ARG A 217 2.90 17.45 -9.07
CA ARG A 217 2.05 17.56 -7.87
C ARG A 217 1.61 19.00 -7.61
N VAL A 218 2.33 19.97 -8.12
CA VAL A 218 2.08 21.41 -7.90
C VAL A 218 1.40 22.05 -9.12
N ARG A 219 1.70 21.56 -10.32
CA ARG A 219 1.12 22.12 -11.56
C ARG A 219 -0.18 21.41 -11.96
N LYS A 220 -1.03 22.12 -12.72
CA LYS A 220 -2.19 21.52 -13.37
C LYS A 220 -1.79 20.95 -14.72
N VAL A 221 -2.12 19.68 -14.94
CA VAL A 221 -1.88 18.96 -16.19
C VAL A 221 -3.11 18.93 -17.09
N LEU A 222 -2.90 18.93 -18.40
CA LEU A 222 -3.96 18.77 -19.37
C LEU A 222 -4.31 17.29 -19.53
N VAL A 223 -5.59 16.95 -19.39
CA VAL A 223 -6.10 15.58 -19.52
C VAL A 223 -6.91 15.44 -20.79
N SER A 224 -6.47 14.56 -21.70
CA SER A 224 -7.12 14.30 -23.01
C SER A 224 -8.38 13.46 -22.89
N GLY A 225 -8.47 12.61 -21.88
CA GLY A 225 -9.59 11.71 -21.65
C GLY A 225 -9.50 11.03 -20.29
N VAL A 226 -10.64 10.50 -19.85
CA VAL A 226 -10.76 9.78 -18.58
C VAL A 226 -11.28 8.38 -18.84
N GLU A 227 -10.65 7.39 -18.21
CA GLU A 227 -11.03 5.98 -18.27
C GLU A 227 -11.23 5.44 -16.85
N ILE A 228 -12.25 4.62 -16.62
CA ILE A 228 -12.46 3.93 -15.35
C ILE A 228 -12.40 2.42 -15.61
N ALA A 229 -11.30 1.80 -15.21
CA ALA A 229 -11.06 0.38 -15.36
C ALA A 229 -11.58 -0.42 -14.14
N GLY A 230 -11.92 -1.70 -14.34
CA GLY A 230 -12.43 -2.57 -13.27
C GLY A 230 -13.94 -2.51 -13.06
N VAL A 231 -14.65 -1.76 -13.90
CA VAL A 231 -16.11 -1.60 -13.89
C VAL A 231 -16.72 -1.88 -15.26
N ASN A 232 -18.02 -2.13 -15.32
CA ASN A 232 -18.74 -2.24 -16.60
C ASN A 232 -19.15 -0.85 -17.14
N ASP A 233 -19.62 -0.80 -18.40
CA ASP A 233 -19.94 0.47 -19.08
C ASP A 233 -20.99 1.30 -18.34
N ARG A 234 -22.00 0.68 -17.73
CA ARG A 234 -23.05 1.40 -16.98
C ARG A 234 -22.51 2.00 -15.71
N GLU A 235 -21.67 1.26 -14.99
CA GLU A 235 -20.99 1.72 -13.78
C GLU A 235 -20.00 2.83 -14.12
N SER A 236 -19.24 2.67 -15.21
CA SER A 236 -18.33 3.71 -15.72
C SER A 236 -19.06 5.00 -16.01
N LEU A 237 -20.17 4.94 -16.75
CA LEU A 237 -20.98 6.11 -17.05
C LEU A 237 -21.52 6.81 -15.79
N TYR A 238 -21.98 6.02 -14.82
CA TYR A 238 -22.46 6.54 -13.54
C TYR A 238 -21.35 7.27 -12.77
N LEU A 239 -20.18 6.66 -12.67
CA LEU A 239 -19.02 7.24 -11.97
C LEU A 239 -18.49 8.49 -12.67
N MET A 240 -18.40 8.48 -14.01
CA MET A 240 -18.03 9.64 -14.82
C MET A 240 -18.94 10.84 -14.55
N ASN A 241 -20.26 10.61 -14.46
CA ASN A 241 -21.23 11.66 -14.13
C ASN A 241 -21.05 12.20 -12.69
N LYS A 242 -20.56 11.36 -11.77
CA LYS A 242 -20.28 11.78 -10.39
C LYS A 242 -19.03 12.63 -10.25
N ILE A 243 -17.94 12.22 -10.88
CA ILE A 243 -16.64 12.91 -10.76
C ILE A 243 -16.60 14.22 -11.57
N LYS A 244 -17.48 14.38 -12.58
CA LYS A 244 -17.64 15.60 -13.39
C LYS A 244 -16.34 16.07 -14.08
N ILE A 245 -15.47 15.14 -14.42
CA ILE A 245 -14.24 15.43 -15.16
C ILE A 245 -14.50 15.19 -16.65
N GLY A 246 -14.19 16.19 -17.46
CA GLY A 246 -14.30 16.10 -18.92
C GLY A 246 -12.95 16.01 -19.61
N ALA A 247 -12.95 15.48 -20.85
CA ALA A 247 -11.78 15.56 -21.71
C ALA A 247 -11.42 17.03 -21.99
N GLY A 248 -10.12 17.34 -22.05
CA GLY A 248 -9.62 18.70 -22.25
C GLY A 248 -9.55 19.55 -20.97
N SER A 249 -9.81 18.98 -19.79
CA SER A 249 -9.70 19.69 -18.51
C SER A 249 -8.24 19.78 -18.07
N ARG A 250 -7.87 20.92 -17.45
CA ARG A 250 -6.63 21.05 -16.68
C ARG A 250 -6.90 20.71 -15.21
N MET A 251 -6.15 19.75 -14.66
CA MET A 251 -6.35 19.22 -13.33
C MET A 251 -5.07 19.24 -12.53
N GLY A 252 -5.15 19.63 -11.26
CA GLY A 252 -4.10 19.43 -10.28
C GLY A 252 -4.29 18.12 -9.51
N ASN A 253 -3.31 17.82 -8.69
CA ASN A 253 -3.34 16.58 -7.86
C ASN A 253 -4.59 16.52 -6.98
N GLN A 254 -4.99 17.64 -6.37
CA GLN A 254 -6.17 17.69 -5.49
C GLN A 254 -7.46 17.34 -6.22
N GLU A 255 -7.68 17.87 -7.44
CA GLU A 255 -8.88 17.56 -8.22
C GLU A 255 -8.94 16.08 -8.62
N ILE A 256 -7.78 15.46 -8.86
CA ILE A 256 -7.69 14.01 -9.15
C ILE A 256 -7.97 13.19 -7.89
N GLU A 257 -7.40 13.57 -6.75
CA GLU A 257 -7.64 12.90 -5.47
C GLU A 257 -9.09 13.02 -5.00
N ASP A 258 -9.74 14.16 -5.22
CA ASP A 258 -11.17 14.36 -4.96
C ASP A 258 -12.04 13.44 -5.82
N ALA A 259 -11.63 13.20 -7.07
CA ALA A 259 -12.30 12.23 -7.94
C ALA A 259 -12.10 10.79 -7.43
N VAL A 260 -10.89 10.42 -7.00
CA VAL A 260 -10.62 9.14 -6.35
C VAL A 260 -11.49 8.97 -5.10
N ALA A 261 -11.55 9.99 -4.24
CA ALA A 261 -12.39 9.98 -3.05
C ALA A 261 -13.89 9.83 -3.39
N THR A 262 -14.35 10.47 -4.46
CA THR A 262 -15.73 10.36 -4.94
C THR A 262 -16.06 8.95 -5.41
N ILE A 263 -15.17 8.31 -6.17
CA ILE A 263 -15.33 6.93 -6.64
C ILE A 263 -15.28 5.97 -5.45
N PHE A 264 -14.28 6.09 -4.59
CA PHE A 264 -14.10 5.25 -3.41
C PHE A 264 -15.25 5.40 -2.41
N GLY A 265 -15.77 6.61 -2.24
CA GLY A 265 -16.92 6.92 -1.39
C GLY A 265 -18.24 6.26 -1.80
N THR A 266 -18.28 5.57 -2.95
CA THR A 266 -19.43 4.70 -3.31
C THR A 266 -19.46 3.40 -2.49
N ASN A 267 -18.43 3.10 -1.70
CA ASN A 267 -18.25 1.87 -0.93
C ASN A 267 -18.29 0.58 -1.76
N ALA A 268 -18.14 0.68 -3.08
CA ALA A 268 -18.16 -0.48 -3.98
C ALA A 268 -16.78 -1.10 -4.20
N PHE A 269 -15.74 -0.42 -3.77
CA PHE A 269 -14.36 -0.76 -4.09
C PHE A 269 -13.51 -0.98 -2.85
N ASP A 270 -12.65 -2.00 -2.91
CA ASP A 270 -11.59 -2.26 -1.94
C ASP A 270 -10.52 -1.15 -2.00
N TYR A 271 -10.20 -0.73 -3.24
CA TYR A 271 -9.35 0.43 -3.49
C TYR A 271 -9.59 1.02 -4.88
N VAL A 272 -9.20 2.28 -5.01
CA VAL A 272 -9.18 3.06 -6.25
C VAL A 272 -7.82 3.75 -6.32
N ASN A 273 -7.08 3.55 -7.40
CA ASN A 273 -5.88 4.33 -7.69
C ASN A 273 -6.02 5.00 -9.06
N TYR A 274 -5.11 5.92 -9.37
CA TYR A 274 -5.09 6.57 -10.68
C TYR A 274 -3.73 6.50 -11.34
N GLU A 275 -3.73 6.61 -12.65
CA GLU A 275 -2.56 6.70 -13.51
C GLU A 275 -2.77 7.84 -14.50
N LEU A 276 -1.73 8.65 -14.71
CA LEU A 276 -1.64 9.59 -15.81
C LEU A 276 -0.75 8.96 -16.88
N LEU A 277 -1.37 8.50 -17.97
CA LEU A 277 -0.74 7.75 -19.04
C LEU A 277 -0.33 8.69 -20.19
N GLY A 278 0.87 8.51 -20.69
CA GLY A 278 1.51 9.31 -21.73
C GLY A 278 2.81 9.92 -21.24
N ASP A 279 3.79 10.10 -22.14
CA ASP A 279 5.10 10.65 -21.82
C ASP A 279 5.06 12.17 -21.59
N GLU A 280 4.09 12.86 -22.22
CA GLU A 280 3.87 14.31 -22.13
C GLU A 280 2.40 14.68 -22.22
N GLU A 281 2.07 15.97 -21.93
CA GLU A 281 0.71 16.50 -22.08
C GLU A 281 0.26 16.49 -23.57
N PRO A 282 -1.00 16.13 -23.82
CA PRO A 282 -2.08 15.84 -22.85
C PRO A 282 -2.08 14.37 -22.37
N TYR A 283 -2.12 14.17 -21.05
CA TYR A 283 -2.20 12.84 -20.44
C TYR A 283 -3.59 12.22 -20.58
N ARG A 284 -3.66 10.88 -20.52
CA ARG A 284 -4.91 10.14 -20.31
C ARG A 284 -5.02 9.72 -18.85
N LEU A 285 -6.05 10.19 -18.15
CA LEU A 285 -6.30 9.84 -16.75
C LEU A 285 -7.07 8.51 -16.69
N ARG A 286 -6.48 7.50 -16.06
CA ARG A 286 -7.12 6.21 -15.81
C ARG A 286 -7.30 6.01 -14.31
N PHE A 287 -8.55 5.73 -13.89
CA PHE A 287 -8.83 5.22 -12.55
C PHE A 287 -8.91 3.69 -12.59
N ASN A 288 -8.12 3.00 -11.77
CA ASN A 288 -8.14 1.55 -11.62
C ASN A 288 -8.92 1.21 -10.36
N CYS A 289 -10.08 0.58 -10.53
CA CYS A 289 -11.00 0.24 -9.47
C CYS A 289 -11.00 -1.26 -9.21
N LYS A 290 -10.77 -1.67 -7.96
CA LYS A 290 -10.95 -3.05 -7.54
C LYS A 290 -12.22 -3.18 -6.72
N LYS A 291 -13.20 -3.92 -7.24
CA LYS A 291 -14.45 -4.16 -6.54
C LYS A 291 -14.24 -4.94 -5.24
N GLY A 292 -14.98 -4.57 -4.23
CA GLY A 292 -15.07 -5.30 -2.96
C GLY A 292 -15.86 -6.61 -3.09
N PRO A 293 -15.84 -7.46 -2.05
CA PRO A 293 -16.57 -8.72 -2.04
C PRO A 293 -18.08 -8.49 -2.08
N VAL A 294 -18.80 -9.39 -2.76
CA VAL A 294 -20.28 -9.30 -2.84
C VAL A 294 -20.94 -9.59 -1.50
N CYS A 295 -20.32 -10.46 -0.69
CA CYS A 295 -20.80 -10.85 0.63
C CYS A 295 -19.82 -10.37 1.70
N GLN A 296 -20.35 -9.90 2.82
CA GLN A 296 -19.55 -9.45 3.96
C GLN A 296 -20.07 -10.13 5.24
N LEU A 297 -19.13 -10.63 6.05
CA LEU A 297 -19.40 -11.09 7.41
C LEU A 297 -18.69 -10.16 8.38
N GLY A 298 -19.46 -9.51 9.25
CA GLY A 298 -18.95 -8.69 10.35
C GLY A 298 -19.15 -9.41 11.69
N LEU A 299 -18.12 -9.41 12.53
CA LEU A 299 -18.21 -9.83 13.91
C LEU A 299 -17.79 -8.66 14.80
N GLY A 300 -18.61 -8.33 15.78
CA GLY A 300 -18.35 -7.26 16.73
C GLY A 300 -18.63 -7.71 18.17
N GLY A 301 -17.93 -7.12 19.12
CA GLY A 301 -18.20 -7.26 20.53
C GLY A 301 -18.45 -5.90 21.16
N ARG A 302 -19.42 -5.80 22.05
CA ARG A 302 -19.68 -4.61 22.86
C ARG A 302 -19.62 -4.97 24.32
N PHE A 303 -18.93 -4.13 25.06
CA PHE A 303 -18.77 -4.21 26.50
C PHE A 303 -19.24 -2.87 27.10
N ASP A 304 -20.28 -2.88 27.87
CA ASP A 304 -20.71 -1.70 28.62
C ASP A 304 -21.42 -2.07 29.93
N THR A 305 -21.71 -1.06 30.74
CA THR A 305 -22.33 -1.22 32.05
C THR A 305 -23.81 -1.63 31.99
N GLU A 306 -24.47 -1.44 30.86
CA GLU A 306 -25.88 -1.80 30.68
C GLU A 306 -26.03 -3.19 30.06
N GLU A 307 -25.14 -3.56 29.14
CA GLU A 307 -25.25 -4.81 28.38
C GLU A 307 -24.21 -5.86 28.78
N ILE A 308 -23.37 -5.61 29.78
CA ILE A 308 -22.27 -6.47 30.27
C ILE A 308 -21.42 -7.02 29.14
N VAL A 309 -21.97 -7.88 28.27
CA VAL A 309 -21.33 -8.40 27.03
C VAL A 309 -22.40 -8.60 25.97
N SER A 310 -22.15 -8.10 24.78
CA SER A 310 -22.93 -8.48 23.60
C SER A 310 -22.05 -8.79 22.40
N VAL A 311 -22.47 -9.77 21.60
CA VAL A 311 -21.83 -10.16 20.35
C VAL A 311 -22.74 -9.74 19.20
N LEU A 312 -22.19 -9.03 18.23
CA LEU A 312 -22.86 -8.67 17.00
C LEU A 312 -22.38 -9.54 15.85
N ILE A 313 -23.31 -10.02 15.06
CA ILE A 313 -23.05 -10.73 13.81
C ILE A 313 -23.77 -9.95 12.71
N ASN A 314 -23.02 -9.51 11.72
CA ASN A 314 -23.53 -8.82 10.55
C ASN A 314 -23.26 -9.64 9.29
N LEU A 315 -24.30 -9.85 8.49
CA LEU A 315 -24.24 -10.54 7.20
C LEU A 315 -24.75 -9.59 6.12
N GLY A 316 -23.83 -9.07 5.31
CA GLY A 316 -24.18 -8.21 4.19
C GLY A 316 -24.09 -8.95 2.85
N TRP A 317 -25.09 -8.76 1.99
CA TRP A 317 -25.09 -9.24 0.61
C TRP A 317 -25.34 -8.08 -0.36
N GLY A 318 -24.46 -7.94 -1.36
CA GLY A 318 -24.53 -6.86 -2.32
C GLY A 318 -24.15 -5.49 -1.76
N VAL A 319 -23.54 -5.41 -0.58
CA VAL A 319 -23.19 -4.15 0.11
C VAL A 319 -22.13 -3.33 -0.64
N HIS A 320 -21.30 -3.97 -1.46
CA HIS A 320 -20.28 -3.32 -2.30
C HIS A 320 -20.72 -3.19 -3.76
N LYS A 321 -21.96 -2.75 -3.99
CA LYS A 321 -22.47 -2.46 -5.34
C LYS A 321 -22.64 -0.97 -5.55
N ILE A 322 -22.24 -0.50 -6.72
CA ILE A 322 -22.47 0.89 -7.15
C ILE A 322 -23.95 1.16 -7.37
N GLN A 323 -24.67 0.14 -7.84
CA GLN A 323 -26.10 0.19 -8.19
C GLN A 323 -26.74 -1.18 -7.93
N GLY A 324 -28.05 -1.18 -7.66
CA GLY A 324 -28.83 -2.38 -7.43
C GLY A 324 -29.18 -2.61 -5.97
N SER A 325 -29.60 -3.83 -5.66
CA SER A 325 -30.08 -4.22 -4.35
C SER A 325 -28.96 -4.70 -3.45
N SER A 326 -29.06 -4.34 -2.18
CA SER A 326 -28.27 -4.90 -1.09
C SER A 326 -29.17 -5.32 0.06
N LEU A 327 -28.77 -6.35 0.78
CA LEU A 327 -29.44 -6.87 1.96
C LEU A 327 -28.41 -6.97 3.08
N ASP A 328 -28.76 -6.39 4.22
CA ASP A 328 -27.95 -6.40 5.42
C ASP A 328 -28.74 -7.01 6.58
N PHE A 329 -28.19 -8.05 7.17
CA PHE A 329 -28.74 -8.69 8.36
C PHE A 329 -27.81 -8.45 9.54
N THR A 330 -28.31 -7.86 10.62
CA THR A 330 -27.55 -7.69 11.86
C THR A 330 -28.26 -8.40 12.98
N GLY A 331 -27.57 -9.33 13.64
CA GLY A 331 -27.99 -10.01 14.85
C GLY A 331 -27.12 -9.60 16.03
N LYS A 332 -27.75 -9.26 17.15
CA LYS A 332 -27.07 -9.01 18.42
C LYS A 332 -27.53 -10.05 19.45
N VAL A 333 -26.54 -10.72 20.07
CA VAL A 333 -26.77 -11.69 21.15
C VAL A 333 -26.10 -11.16 22.40
N GLY A 334 -26.87 -11.09 23.49
CA GLY A 334 -26.45 -10.52 24.77
C GLY A 334 -27.65 -10.32 25.69
N THR A 335 -27.53 -9.42 26.64
CA THR A 335 -28.59 -9.10 27.61
C THR A 335 -29.87 -8.59 26.92
N ASN A 336 -29.74 -7.82 25.85
CA ASN A 336 -30.84 -7.32 25.03
C ASN A 336 -30.68 -7.83 23.57
N PRO A 337 -31.08 -9.07 23.28
CA PRO A 337 -30.94 -9.62 21.93
C PRO A 337 -31.87 -8.89 20.95
N ASN A 338 -31.36 -8.59 19.78
CA ASN A 338 -32.16 -8.04 18.68
C ASN A 338 -31.66 -8.54 17.34
N ALA A 339 -32.50 -8.43 16.32
CA ALA A 339 -32.15 -8.71 14.95
C ALA A 339 -32.79 -7.66 14.05
N SER A 340 -32.07 -7.23 13.04
CA SER A 340 -32.55 -6.30 12.02
C SER A 340 -32.21 -6.77 10.63
N VAL A 341 -33.07 -6.48 9.67
CA VAL A 341 -32.85 -6.71 8.25
C VAL A 341 -33.05 -5.39 7.53
N THR A 342 -32.03 -4.94 6.83
CA THR A 342 -32.10 -3.72 6.03
C THR A 342 -31.99 -4.08 4.56
N TYR A 343 -32.99 -3.73 3.77
CA TYR A 343 -32.92 -3.78 2.32
C TYR A 343 -32.67 -2.38 1.79
N SER A 344 -31.70 -2.25 0.89
CA SER A 344 -31.41 -0.98 0.23
C SER A 344 -31.34 -1.17 -1.27
N TYR A 345 -31.80 -0.18 -2.02
CA TYR A 345 -31.72 -0.16 -3.47
C TYR A 345 -31.15 1.15 -3.95
N ILE A 346 -30.04 1.09 -4.69
CA ILE A 346 -29.43 2.25 -5.33
C ILE A 346 -29.85 2.24 -6.80
N SER A 347 -30.66 3.21 -7.19
CA SER A 347 -31.15 3.31 -8.57
C SER A 347 -30.04 3.70 -9.55
N PRO A 348 -30.18 3.39 -10.85
CA PRO A 348 -29.24 3.85 -11.88
C PRO A 348 -29.10 5.38 -11.98
N LYS A 349 -30.07 6.14 -11.46
CA LYS A 349 -30.03 7.60 -11.38
C LYS A 349 -29.40 8.14 -10.09
N GLY A 350 -28.87 7.27 -9.23
CA GLY A 350 -28.17 7.64 -7.98
C GLY A 350 -29.08 7.97 -6.79
N MET A 351 -30.40 7.70 -6.86
CA MET A 351 -31.29 7.79 -5.71
C MET A 351 -31.22 6.48 -4.90
N SER A 352 -31.04 6.57 -3.58
CA SER A 352 -31.09 5.45 -2.64
C SER A 352 -32.45 5.41 -1.97
N PHE A 353 -32.99 4.22 -1.77
CA PHE A 353 -34.26 3.94 -1.09
C PHE A 353 -34.03 2.87 -0.01
#